data_991877c8d1d29d907c78bb8514c7921e
#
_entry.id   991877c8d1d29d907c78bb8514c7921e
#
_cell.length_a   1.000
_cell.length_b   1.000
_cell.length_c   1.000
_cell.angle_alpha   90.00
_cell.angle_beta   90.00
_cell.angle_gamma   90.00
#
_symmetry.space_group_name_H-M   'P 1'
#
loop_
_entity.id
_entity.type
_entity.pdbx_description
1 polymer ?
#
loop_
_entity_poly.entity_id
_entity_poly.type
_entity_poly.pdbx_seq_one_letter_code
_entity_poly.pdbx_strand_id
1 'polypeptide(L)'
;MVAPAPTTYAVITGGATSGHVVPALAIIELLVEAGHNRETLIYVGSDRGVETTLVPQTGIACVFLGVDGLQRGLSLAKIKRNLRMLPTMMRATQLATQVLVQHRPRVVVSVGGYVSAPICRAARHLKIPVVTCSYDSKPGIATKMQARYASAVAVAQMPSTLRGAQLTGAPVRAELRSLDRSASRGASRTRLGFSADAKLVVVMGGSLGSAVLNSATESLVAHMESLSSLNVSILHIAGSRYMEDQQLASEIKRSDGSIMYQRIAYSSNMDDVYAAADLVVARAGASTVAEIATVGIASILIPWKDAAENHQLTNAKILSNQGGAVLLEESRLNDEVFLRQIIELVTDDAKRMQISDVARKLGDVHRNCSIAQVIDAAAESVAR
;
A
#
# COMPACT_ATOMS: atom_id res chain seq x y z
N MET A 1 42.44 -12.63 1.80
CA MET A 1 41.30 -13.51 1.48
C MET A 1 40.06 -12.64 1.53
N VAL A 2 39.39 -12.45 0.39
CA VAL A 2 38.09 -11.75 0.35
C VAL A 2 37.08 -12.73 0.96
N ALA A 3 36.35 -12.28 2.00
CA ALA A 3 35.28 -13.07 2.59
C ALA A 3 34.30 -13.50 1.47
N PRO A 4 33.83 -14.76 1.45
CA PRO A 4 32.83 -15.19 0.48
C PRO A 4 31.61 -14.26 0.61
N ALA A 5 31.08 -13.81 -0.54
CA ALA A 5 29.90 -12.98 -0.56
C ALA A 5 28.78 -13.67 0.25
N PRO A 6 28.04 -12.94 1.10
CA PRO A 6 27.00 -13.52 1.93
C PRO A 6 25.99 -14.24 1.02
N THR A 7 25.64 -15.46 1.36
CA THR A 7 24.63 -16.22 0.63
C THR A 7 23.29 -15.52 0.76
N THR A 8 22.62 -15.26 -0.35
CA THR A 8 21.31 -14.60 -0.37
C THR A 8 20.30 -15.42 0.44
N TYR A 9 19.66 -14.81 1.43
CA TYR A 9 18.59 -15.45 2.18
C TYR A 9 17.30 -15.46 1.39
N ALA A 10 16.83 -14.29 0.98
CA ALA A 10 15.56 -14.17 0.27
C ALA A 10 15.63 -13.24 -0.94
N VAL A 11 14.90 -13.61 -1.98
CA VAL A 11 14.53 -12.72 -3.08
C VAL A 11 13.08 -12.30 -2.90
N ILE A 12 12.84 -11.01 -2.75
CA ILE A 12 11.51 -10.43 -2.63
C ILE A 12 11.10 -9.84 -3.97
N THR A 13 9.91 -10.17 -4.47
CA THR A 13 9.44 -9.71 -5.80
C THR A 13 7.99 -9.23 -5.77
N GLY A 14 7.76 -8.17 -6.48
CA GLY A 14 6.49 -7.50 -6.68
C GLY A 14 6.76 -6.18 -7.39
N GLY A 15 5.78 -5.52 -7.98
CA GLY A 15 6.07 -4.26 -8.62
C GLY A 15 4.94 -3.68 -9.47
N ALA A 16 5.29 -2.72 -10.31
CA ALA A 16 4.46 -1.88 -11.14
C ALA A 16 3.72 -0.76 -10.39
N THR A 17 3.26 -0.99 -9.18
CA THR A 17 2.53 0.01 -8.38
C THR A 17 3.02 0.02 -6.94
N SER A 18 2.83 1.14 -6.24
CA SER A 18 3.16 1.24 -4.81
C SER A 18 2.45 0.18 -3.96
N GLY A 19 1.25 -0.26 -4.36
CA GLY A 19 0.50 -1.33 -3.69
C GLY A 19 1.20 -2.69 -3.65
N HIS A 20 2.25 -2.92 -4.46
CA HIS A 20 3.09 -4.11 -4.39
C HIS A 20 4.51 -3.78 -3.88
N VAL A 21 5.03 -2.59 -4.21
CA VAL A 21 6.39 -2.20 -3.83
C VAL A 21 6.49 -1.91 -2.33
N VAL A 22 5.57 -1.11 -1.78
CA VAL A 22 5.59 -0.75 -0.36
C VAL A 22 5.46 -1.98 0.56
N PRO A 23 4.52 -2.91 0.34
CA PRO A 23 4.48 -4.16 1.09
C PRO A 23 5.74 -5.04 0.92
N ALA A 24 6.37 -5.04 -0.26
CA ALA A 24 7.62 -5.77 -0.45
C ALA A 24 8.75 -5.20 0.40
N LEU A 25 8.86 -3.87 0.48
CA LEU A 25 9.83 -3.20 1.35
C LEU A 25 9.52 -3.46 2.84
N ALA A 26 8.25 -3.42 3.23
CA ALA A 26 7.85 -3.75 4.60
C ALA A 26 8.16 -5.21 4.99
N ILE A 27 8.09 -6.17 4.04
CA ILE A 27 8.55 -7.55 4.27
C ILE A 27 10.05 -7.59 4.52
N ILE A 28 10.83 -6.81 3.76
CA ILE A 28 12.28 -6.72 3.97
C ILE A 28 12.58 -6.18 5.38
N GLU A 29 11.87 -5.14 5.83
CA GLU A 29 11.99 -4.63 7.20
C GLU A 29 11.67 -5.69 8.25
N LEU A 30 10.56 -6.42 8.08
CA LEU A 30 10.15 -7.51 8.98
C LEU A 30 11.17 -8.65 9.03
N LEU A 31 11.82 -8.98 7.92
CA LEU A 31 12.91 -9.97 7.90
C LEU A 31 14.16 -9.46 8.62
N VAL A 32 14.50 -8.18 8.48
CA VAL A 32 15.61 -7.57 9.22
C VAL A 32 15.31 -7.54 10.72
N GLU A 33 14.10 -7.20 11.12
CA GLU A 33 13.65 -7.26 12.52
C GLU A 33 13.66 -8.68 13.09
N ALA A 34 13.41 -9.70 12.26
CA ALA A 34 13.54 -11.11 12.61
C ALA A 34 14.99 -11.60 12.71
N GLY A 35 15.99 -10.73 12.46
CA GLY A 35 17.42 -11.02 12.61
C GLY A 35 18.16 -11.38 11.32
N HIS A 36 17.52 -11.29 10.16
CA HIS A 36 18.21 -11.52 8.89
C HIS A 36 19.10 -10.34 8.51
N ASN A 37 20.30 -10.64 8.00
CA ASN A 37 21.18 -9.58 7.51
C ASN A 37 20.61 -8.96 6.25
N ARG A 38 20.46 -7.63 6.26
CA ARG A 38 19.95 -6.82 5.15
C ARG A 38 20.67 -7.10 3.82
N GLU A 39 21.97 -7.34 3.84
CA GLU A 39 22.80 -7.63 2.67
C GLU A 39 22.46 -8.97 2.00
N THR A 40 21.75 -9.86 2.71
CA THR A 40 21.30 -11.15 2.18
C THR A 40 19.92 -11.10 1.55
N LEU A 41 19.27 -9.92 1.53
CA LEU A 41 17.95 -9.68 0.98
C LEU A 41 18.07 -8.93 -0.34
N ILE A 42 17.40 -9.42 -1.38
CA ILE A 42 17.42 -8.80 -2.72
C ILE A 42 16.01 -8.55 -3.19
N TYR A 43 15.77 -7.35 -3.69
CA TYR A 43 14.52 -7.04 -4.37
C TYR A 43 14.66 -7.30 -5.87
N VAL A 44 13.67 -7.98 -6.47
CA VAL A 44 13.61 -8.19 -7.92
C VAL A 44 12.28 -7.65 -8.45
N GLY A 45 12.35 -6.63 -9.30
CA GLY A 45 11.20 -5.91 -9.83
C GLY A 45 11.26 -5.70 -11.35
N SER A 46 10.41 -4.78 -11.86
CA SER A 46 10.41 -4.34 -13.24
C SER A 46 11.33 -3.11 -13.42
N ASP A 47 11.89 -2.96 -14.62
CA ASP A 47 12.57 -1.74 -15.05
C ASP A 47 11.60 -0.56 -15.32
N ARG A 48 10.30 -0.78 -15.11
CA ARG A 48 9.22 0.17 -15.36
C ARG A 48 8.27 0.21 -14.15
N GLY A 49 8.15 1.33 -13.50
CA GLY A 49 7.25 1.49 -12.38
C GLY A 49 7.89 2.23 -11.20
N VAL A 50 7.15 2.38 -10.13
CA VAL A 50 7.60 3.15 -8.96
C VAL A 50 8.77 2.47 -8.23
N GLU A 51 8.99 1.17 -8.43
CA GLU A 51 10.09 0.42 -7.85
C GLU A 51 11.46 0.94 -8.26
N THR A 52 11.59 1.46 -9.48
CA THR A 52 12.86 2.00 -9.97
C THR A 52 13.34 3.25 -9.22
N THR A 53 12.41 3.92 -8.56
CA THR A 53 12.70 5.09 -7.72
C THR A 53 12.71 4.73 -6.23
N LEU A 54 11.70 3.99 -5.76
CA LEU A 54 11.52 3.74 -4.32
C LEU A 54 12.54 2.75 -3.76
N VAL A 55 12.85 1.67 -4.49
CA VAL A 55 13.73 0.62 -3.95
C VAL A 55 15.19 1.09 -3.80
N PRO A 56 15.81 1.76 -4.78
CA PRO A 56 17.18 2.24 -4.62
C PRO A 56 17.37 3.19 -3.45
N GLN A 57 16.37 4.02 -3.13
CA GLN A 57 16.41 4.95 -1.99
C GLN A 57 16.55 4.25 -0.65
N THR A 58 16.14 2.98 -0.56
CA THR A 58 16.26 2.17 0.67
C THR A 58 17.64 1.56 0.86
N GLY A 59 18.51 1.58 -0.15
CA GLY A 59 19.83 0.92 -0.11
C GLY A 59 19.77 -0.62 -0.18
N ILE A 60 18.61 -1.21 -0.46
CA ILE A 60 18.46 -2.66 -0.69
C ILE A 60 19.03 -3.03 -2.04
N ALA A 61 19.77 -4.13 -2.11
CA ALA A 61 20.23 -4.69 -3.39
C ALA A 61 19.03 -5.00 -4.28
N CYS A 62 19.04 -4.50 -5.53
CA CYS A 62 17.90 -4.67 -6.41
C CYS A 62 18.33 -5.03 -7.83
N VAL A 63 17.49 -5.82 -8.49
CA VAL A 63 17.62 -6.20 -9.90
C VAL A 63 16.30 -5.89 -10.59
N PHE A 64 16.39 -5.16 -11.71
CA PHE A 64 15.20 -4.83 -12.50
C PHE A 64 15.20 -5.61 -13.81
N LEU A 65 14.07 -6.24 -14.11
CA LEU A 65 13.85 -7.07 -15.29
C LEU A 65 12.91 -6.36 -16.27
N GLY A 66 13.21 -6.45 -17.55
CA GLY A 66 12.32 -5.97 -18.63
C GLY A 66 11.07 -6.85 -18.69
N VAL A 67 10.02 -6.49 -17.95
CA VAL A 67 8.75 -7.22 -17.90
C VAL A 67 7.61 -6.33 -18.32
N ASP A 68 6.81 -6.76 -19.31
CA ASP A 68 5.59 -6.08 -19.72
C ASP A 68 4.35 -6.65 -19.05
N GLY A 69 3.42 -5.76 -18.63
CA GLY A 69 2.16 -6.16 -17.99
C GLY A 69 1.13 -6.72 -18.98
N LEU A 70 0.49 -7.84 -18.62
CA LEU A 70 -0.64 -8.40 -19.37
C LEU A 70 -1.84 -7.44 -19.36
N GLN A 71 -2.34 -7.11 -20.55
CA GLN A 71 -3.56 -6.31 -20.68
C GLN A 71 -4.81 -7.17 -20.45
N ARG A 72 -5.64 -6.74 -19.52
CA ARG A 72 -6.93 -7.39 -19.23
C ARG A 72 -7.96 -7.07 -20.33
N GLY A 73 -8.70 -8.07 -20.76
CA GLY A 73 -9.83 -7.98 -21.69
C GLY A 73 -9.68 -8.85 -22.93
N LEU A 74 -10.82 -9.16 -23.59
CA LEU A 74 -10.94 -10.10 -24.70
C LEU A 74 -10.99 -9.43 -26.10
N SER A 75 -10.61 -8.14 -26.23
CA SER A 75 -10.56 -7.53 -27.56
C SER A 75 -9.42 -8.12 -28.38
N LEU A 76 -9.64 -8.26 -29.71
CA LEU A 76 -8.63 -8.80 -30.66
C LEU A 76 -7.30 -8.08 -30.56
N ALA A 77 -7.31 -6.75 -30.34
CA ALA A 77 -6.10 -5.96 -30.14
C ALA A 77 -5.34 -6.37 -28.87
N LYS A 78 -6.06 -6.65 -27.77
CA LYS A 78 -5.46 -7.10 -26.50
C LYS A 78 -4.95 -8.54 -26.60
N ILE A 79 -5.65 -9.42 -27.31
CA ILE A 79 -5.20 -10.79 -27.56
C ILE A 79 -3.91 -10.77 -28.39
N LYS A 80 -3.87 -10.00 -29.50
CA LYS A 80 -2.68 -9.86 -30.33
C LYS A 80 -1.48 -9.27 -29.54
N ARG A 81 -1.74 -8.32 -28.67
CA ARG A 81 -0.72 -7.74 -27.79
C ARG A 81 -0.22 -8.75 -26.75
N ASN A 82 -1.12 -9.49 -26.12
CA ASN A 82 -0.76 -10.55 -25.16
C ASN A 82 0.05 -11.68 -25.81
N LEU A 83 -0.26 -12.06 -27.07
CA LEU A 83 0.54 -13.05 -27.82
C LEU A 83 1.96 -12.53 -28.09
N ARG A 84 2.13 -11.25 -28.38
CA ARG A 84 3.47 -10.62 -28.55
C ARG A 84 4.27 -10.57 -27.26
N MET A 85 3.61 -10.70 -26.10
CA MET A 85 4.29 -10.70 -24.78
C MET A 85 4.87 -12.08 -24.41
N LEU A 86 4.49 -13.17 -25.08
CA LEU A 86 5.02 -14.49 -24.75
C LEU A 86 6.56 -14.56 -24.87
N PRO A 87 7.22 -14.04 -25.92
CA PRO A 87 8.67 -14.00 -25.99
C PRO A 87 9.30 -13.15 -24.88
N THR A 88 8.69 -12.00 -24.54
CA THR A 88 9.15 -11.13 -23.46
C THR A 88 9.08 -11.83 -22.09
N MET A 89 7.98 -12.55 -21.82
CA MET A 89 7.83 -13.34 -20.61
C MET A 89 8.83 -14.51 -20.54
N MET A 90 9.13 -15.17 -21.66
CA MET A 90 10.16 -16.22 -21.74
C MET A 90 11.54 -15.63 -21.42
N ARG A 91 11.88 -14.50 -22.06
CA ARG A 91 13.14 -13.81 -21.84
C ARG A 91 13.27 -13.33 -20.38
N ALA A 92 12.22 -12.74 -19.82
CA ALA A 92 12.18 -12.36 -18.43
C ALA A 92 12.35 -13.55 -17.48
N THR A 93 11.75 -14.72 -17.81
CA THR A 93 11.93 -15.95 -17.03
C THR A 93 13.38 -16.48 -17.13
N GLN A 94 14.03 -16.36 -18.29
CA GLN A 94 15.44 -16.74 -18.44
C GLN A 94 16.36 -15.82 -17.62
N LEU A 95 16.17 -14.51 -17.67
CA LEU A 95 16.89 -13.55 -16.84
C LEU A 95 16.66 -13.81 -15.36
N ALA A 96 15.39 -14.04 -14.96
CA ALA A 96 15.05 -14.42 -13.60
C ALA A 96 15.78 -15.69 -13.15
N THR A 97 15.88 -16.70 -14.04
CA THR A 97 16.63 -17.94 -13.76
C THR A 97 18.12 -17.64 -13.53
N GLN A 98 18.73 -16.80 -14.36
CA GLN A 98 20.12 -16.39 -14.17
C GLN A 98 20.35 -15.69 -12.83
N VAL A 99 19.47 -14.75 -12.45
CA VAL A 99 19.51 -14.06 -11.15
C VAL A 99 19.43 -15.09 -10.01
N LEU A 100 18.47 -16.01 -10.05
CA LEU A 100 18.29 -17.01 -8.99
C LEU A 100 19.45 -18.03 -8.92
N VAL A 101 20.06 -18.40 -10.05
CA VAL A 101 21.24 -19.27 -10.09
C VAL A 101 22.46 -18.55 -9.52
N GLN A 102 22.64 -17.28 -9.84
CA GLN A 102 23.74 -16.45 -9.34
C GLN A 102 23.64 -16.25 -7.82
N HIS A 103 22.46 -15.88 -7.33
CA HIS A 103 22.24 -15.49 -5.92
C HIS A 103 21.89 -16.68 -5.01
N ARG A 104 21.38 -17.78 -5.54
CA ARG A 104 21.00 -19.01 -4.81
C ARG A 104 20.20 -18.73 -3.54
N PRO A 105 19.08 -18.01 -3.61
CA PRO A 105 18.30 -17.67 -2.43
C PRO A 105 17.68 -18.94 -1.82
N ARG A 106 17.49 -18.92 -0.50
CA ARG A 106 16.78 -19.99 0.21
C ARG A 106 15.27 -19.96 -0.06
N VAL A 107 14.73 -18.79 -0.34
CA VAL A 107 13.29 -18.59 -0.56
C VAL A 107 13.04 -17.43 -1.51
N VAL A 108 11.96 -17.50 -2.28
CA VAL A 108 11.43 -16.39 -3.09
C VAL A 108 10.09 -15.96 -2.50
N VAL A 109 9.95 -14.68 -2.19
CA VAL A 109 8.72 -14.08 -1.63
C VAL A 109 8.05 -13.23 -2.68
N SER A 110 6.82 -13.58 -3.05
CA SER A 110 6.03 -12.85 -4.03
C SER A 110 4.94 -12.03 -3.37
N VAL A 111 4.95 -10.74 -3.62
CA VAL A 111 3.89 -9.80 -3.19
C VAL A 111 2.78 -9.67 -4.25
N GLY A 112 2.88 -10.45 -5.34
CA GLY A 112 1.94 -10.40 -6.44
C GLY A 112 2.33 -9.42 -7.55
N GLY A 113 1.36 -9.10 -8.40
CA GLY A 113 1.61 -8.34 -9.63
C GLY A 113 2.19 -9.21 -10.75
N TYR A 114 2.11 -8.72 -11.99
CA TYR A 114 2.63 -9.45 -13.16
C TYR A 114 4.16 -9.58 -13.15
N VAL A 115 4.84 -8.68 -12.47
CA VAL A 115 6.30 -8.62 -12.34
C VAL A 115 6.85 -9.84 -11.60
N SER A 116 6.10 -10.37 -10.62
CA SER A 116 6.53 -11.54 -9.84
C SER A 116 6.43 -12.86 -10.63
N ALA A 117 5.67 -12.92 -11.71
CA ALA A 117 5.41 -14.18 -12.42
C ALA A 117 6.67 -14.85 -12.99
N PRO A 118 7.61 -14.14 -13.69
CA PRO A 118 8.84 -14.74 -14.19
C PRO A 118 9.72 -15.30 -13.08
N ILE A 119 9.87 -14.55 -11.97
CA ILE A 119 10.71 -14.93 -10.83
C ILE A 119 10.14 -16.18 -10.15
N CYS A 120 8.84 -16.21 -9.84
CA CYS A 120 8.21 -17.37 -9.21
C CYS A 120 8.23 -18.60 -10.11
N ARG A 121 8.11 -18.42 -11.44
CA ARG A 121 8.26 -19.52 -12.40
C ARG A 121 9.68 -20.08 -12.41
N ALA A 122 10.69 -19.21 -12.43
CA ALA A 122 12.09 -19.61 -12.36
C ALA A 122 12.39 -20.32 -11.02
N ALA A 123 11.93 -19.79 -9.89
CA ALA A 123 12.08 -20.40 -8.58
C ALA A 123 11.48 -21.81 -8.54
N ARG A 124 10.27 -22.01 -9.09
CA ARG A 124 9.64 -23.33 -9.20
C ARG A 124 10.51 -24.31 -10.01
N HIS A 125 11.07 -23.89 -11.15
CA HIS A 125 11.97 -24.74 -11.96
C HIS A 125 13.24 -25.12 -11.21
N LEU A 126 13.79 -24.19 -10.43
CA LEU A 126 14.99 -24.41 -9.62
C LEU A 126 14.69 -25.08 -8.28
N LYS A 127 13.45 -25.44 -8.00
CA LYS A 127 12.97 -26.03 -6.73
C LYS A 127 13.25 -25.14 -5.51
N ILE A 128 13.31 -23.82 -5.70
CA ILE A 128 13.42 -22.85 -4.63
C ILE A 128 12.01 -22.62 -4.06
N PRO A 129 11.81 -22.69 -2.73
CA PRO A 129 10.51 -22.43 -2.10
C PRO A 129 9.96 -21.06 -2.49
N VAL A 130 8.65 -21.01 -2.73
CA VAL A 130 7.94 -19.75 -3.02
C VAL A 130 6.94 -19.50 -1.91
N VAL A 131 7.03 -18.33 -1.28
CA VAL A 131 5.97 -17.79 -0.42
C VAL A 131 5.21 -16.76 -1.23
N THR A 132 3.90 -16.95 -1.40
CA THR A 132 3.07 -15.95 -2.08
C THR A 132 2.18 -15.21 -1.08
N CYS A 133 2.08 -13.90 -1.23
CA CYS A 133 1.36 -13.02 -0.33
C CYS A 133 0.15 -12.38 -1.04
N SER A 134 -0.97 -12.30 -0.35
CA SER A 134 -2.17 -11.62 -0.83
C SER A 134 -2.73 -10.70 0.25
N TYR A 135 -2.69 -9.42 -0.01
CA TYR A 135 -3.19 -8.41 0.93
C TYR A 135 -4.56 -7.88 0.55
N ASP A 136 -4.90 -7.94 -0.75
CA ASP A 136 -6.26 -7.68 -1.22
C ASP A 136 -7.22 -8.78 -0.77
N SER A 137 -8.43 -8.39 -0.42
CA SER A 137 -9.54 -9.30 -0.12
C SER A 137 -9.88 -10.23 -1.30
N LYS A 138 -9.58 -9.78 -2.53
CA LYS A 138 -9.70 -10.58 -3.75
C LYS A 138 -8.33 -10.75 -4.40
N PRO A 139 -7.72 -11.94 -4.29
CA PRO A 139 -6.40 -12.20 -4.84
C PRO A 139 -6.35 -12.00 -6.35
N GLY A 140 -5.29 -11.34 -6.84
CA GLY A 140 -5.05 -11.17 -8.26
C GLY A 140 -4.74 -12.49 -8.98
N ILE A 141 -4.84 -12.49 -10.32
CA ILE A 141 -4.62 -13.70 -11.15
C ILE A 141 -3.23 -14.29 -10.92
N ALA A 142 -2.18 -13.47 -10.88
CA ALA A 142 -0.82 -13.92 -10.65
C ALA A 142 -0.70 -14.64 -9.30
N THR A 143 -1.23 -14.05 -8.24
CA THR A 143 -1.27 -14.64 -6.90
C THR A 143 -2.06 -15.95 -6.86
N LYS A 144 -3.24 -16.01 -7.50
CA LYS A 144 -4.03 -17.25 -7.63
C LYS A 144 -3.26 -18.37 -8.33
N MET A 145 -2.47 -18.05 -9.35
CA MET A 145 -1.64 -19.02 -10.06
C MET A 145 -0.46 -19.48 -9.20
N GLN A 146 0.20 -18.57 -8.52
CA GLN A 146 1.35 -18.86 -7.66
C GLN A 146 0.95 -19.70 -6.45
N ALA A 147 -0.19 -19.43 -5.82
CA ALA A 147 -0.71 -20.16 -4.67
C ALA A 147 -0.92 -21.67 -4.93
N ARG A 148 -1.02 -22.08 -6.22
CA ARG A 148 -1.17 -23.50 -6.58
C ARG A 148 0.11 -24.34 -6.36
N TYR A 149 1.26 -23.68 -6.33
CA TYR A 149 2.56 -24.34 -6.18
C TYR A 149 3.47 -23.71 -5.12
N ALA A 150 2.99 -22.65 -4.47
CA ALA A 150 3.71 -22.01 -3.38
C ALA A 150 3.88 -22.97 -2.20
N SER A 151 5.02 -22.88 -1.53
CA SER A 151 5.30 -23.61 -0.28
C SER A 151 4.46 -23.08 0.88
N ALA A 152 4.15 -21.77 0.85
CA ALA A 152 3.24 -21.15 1.79
C ALA A 152 2.47 -19.99 1.13
N VAL A 153 1.28 -19.73 1.66
CA VAL A 153 0.38 -18.64 1.19
C VAL A 153 0.01 -17.77 2.38
N ALA A 154 0.56 -16.55 2.40
CA ALA A 154 0.30 -15.56 3.44
C ALA A 154 -0.83 -14.61 3.03
N VAL A 155 -1.76 -14.34 3.95
CA VAL A 155 -2.89 -13.44 3.68
C VAL A 155 -3.07 -12.42 4.81
N ALA A 156 -3.58 -11.24 4.45
CA ALA A 156 -3.85 -10.17 5.41
C ALA A 156 -5.11 -10.43 6.24
N GLN A 157 -6.02 -11.27 5.75
CA GLN A 157 -7.34 -11.48 6.37
C GLN A 157 -7.95 -12.83 5.98
N MET A 158 -8.85 -13.31 6.82
CA MET A 158 -9.63 -14.53 6.58
C MET A 158 -11.14 -14.18 6.58
N PRO A 159 -11.99 -14.95 5.87
CA PRO A 159 -11.64 -16.10 5.04
C PRO A 159 -10.94 -15.71 3.73
N SER A 160 -10.08 -16.59 3.20
CA SER A 160 -9.42 -16.41 1.91
C SER A 160 -9.83 -17.51 0.93
N THR A 161 -9.89 -17.17 -0.36
CA THR A 161 -10.16 -18.13 -1.44
C THR A 161 -8.91 -18.91 -1.87
N LEU A 162 -7.75 -18.58 -1.32
CA LEU A 162 -6.49 -19.25 -1.62
C LEU A 162 -6.34 -20.51 -0.76
N ARG A 163 -6.03 -21.63 -1.41
CA ARG A 163 -5.81 -22.90 -0.69
C ARG A 163 -4.57 -22.81 0.21
N GLY A 164 -4.69 -23.27 1.45
CA GLY A 164 -3.60 -23.26 2.41
C GLY A 164 -3.22 -21.86 2.91
N ALA A 165 -4.12 -20.89 2.78
CA ALA A 165 -3.91 -19.54 3.27
C ALA A 165 -3.68 -19.50 4.78
N GLN A 166 -2.64 -18.80 5.19
CA GLN A 166 -2.29 -18.54 6.59
C GLN A 166 -2.47 -17.06 6.88
N LEU A 167 -3.20 -16.74 7.93
CA LEU A 167 -3.39 -15.36 8.38
C LEU A 167 -2.07 -14.85 8.97
N THR A 168 -1.45 -13.90 8.31
CA THR A 168 -0.21 -13.26 8.77
C THR A 168 -0.39 -11.79 9.10
N GLY A 169 -1.50 -11.20 8.70
CA GLY A 169 -1.62 -9.75 8.61
C GLY A 169 -0.95 -9.19 7.35
N ALA A 170 -1.21 -7.92 7.04
CA ALA A 170 -0.52 -7.21 5.98
C ALA A 170 0.83 -6.69 6.49
N PRO A 171 1.90 -6.74 5.68
CA PRO A 171 3.15 -6.08 6.02
C PRO A 171 2.95 -4.57 5.88
N VAL A 172 3.06 -3.89 6.98
CA VAL A 172 3.03 -2.44 7.09
C VAL A 172 4.42 -1.98 7.54
N ARG A 173 4.86 -0.83 7.04
CA ARG A 173 6.19 -0.25 7.36
C ARG A 173 6.38 -0.10 8.87
N ALA A 174 7.61 -0.30 9.33
CA ALA A 174 7.98 -0.27 10.75
C ALA A 174 7.56 1.05 11.43
N GLU A 175 7.76 2.18 10.76
CA GLU A 175 7.40 3.51 11.25
C GLU A 175 5.90 3.67 11.55
N LEU A 176 5.03 2.99 10.81
CA LEU A 176 3.58 3.00 11.07
C LEU A 176 3.16 1.96 12.12
N ARG A 177 3.86 0.82 12.19
CA ARG A 177 3.57 -0.22 13.19
C ARG A 177 3.92 0.24 14.61
N SER A 178 4.98 1.05 14.73
CA SER A 178 5.46 1.60 16.01
C SER A 178 4.93 3.00 16.32
N LEU A 179 4.10 3.58 15.45
CA LEU A 179 3.66 4.96 15.58
C LEU A 179 2.77 5.16 16.83
N ASP A 180 3.25 5.96 17.77
CA ASP A 180 2.40 6.57 18.79
C ASP A 180 1.87 7.91 18.27
N ARG A 181 0.63 7.88 17.77
CA ARG A 181 -0.03 9.06 17.21
C ARG A 181 -0.19 10.19 18.24
N SER A 182 -0.49 9.85 19.49
CA SER A 182 -0.73 10.84 20.54
C SER A 182 0.54 11.60 20.88
N ALA A 183 1.65 10.89 21.03
CA ALA A 183 2.95 11.47 21.31
C ALA A 183 3.53 12.26 20.11
N SER A 184 3.29 11.78 18.89
CA SER A 184 3.89 12.36 17.67
C SER A 184 3.09 13.51 17.08
N ARG A 185 1.78 13.62 17.38
CA ARG A 185 0.82 14.54 16.72
C ARG A 185 1.31 16.00 16.68
N GLY A 186 1.75 16.55 17.81
CA GLY A 186 2.18 17.95 17.89
C GLY A 186 3.41 18.23 17.01
N ALA A 187 4.44 17.39 17.12
CA ALA A 187 5.66 17.51 16.32
C ALA A 187 5.38 17.33 14.82
N SER A 188 4.55 16.37 14.45
CA SER A 188 4.17 16.12 13.05
C SER A 188 3.38 17.28 12.44
N ARG A 189 2.49 17.90 13.22
CA ARG A 189 1.77 19.11 12.75
C ARG A 189 2.70 20.27 12.52
N THR A 190 3.66 20.49 13.42
CA THR A 190 4.69 21.53 13.25
C THR A 190 5.50 21.30 11.97
N ARG A 191 5.95 20.05 11.72
CA ARG A 191 6.69 19.71 10.50
C ARG A 191 5.87 19.93 9.22
N LEU A 192 4.57 19.64 9.27
CA LEU A 192 3.67 19.83 8.14
C LEU A 192 3.10 21.27 8.03
N GLY A 193 3.40 22.15 8.98
CA GLY A 193 2.97 23.55 8.98
C GLY A 193 1.51 23.78 9.40
N PHE A 194 0.85 22.79 10.01
CA PHE A 194 -0.54 22.92 10.46
C PHE A 194 -0.64 23.31 11.93
N SER A 195 -1.69 24.07 12.27
CA SER A 195 -1.98 24.45 13.65
C SER A 195 -2.21 23.22 14.54
N ALA A 196 -1.72 23.26 15.78
CA ALA A 196 -1.95 22.23 16.78
C ALA A 196 -3.44 22.08 17.13
N ASP A 197 -4.19 23.19 17.13
CA ASP A 197 -5.58 23.26 17.60
C ASP A 197 -6.61 22.97 16.49
N ALA A 198 -6.20 23.02 15.23
CA ALA A 198 -7.10 22.72 14.13
C ALA A 198 -7.40 21.22 14.02
N LYS A 199 -8.57 20.84 13.53
CA LYS A 199 -8.86 19.48 13.09
C LYS A 199 -8.27 19.27 11.69
N LEU A 200 -7.32 18.34 11.55
CA LEU A 200 -6.69 18.05 10.25
C LEU A 200 -7.37 16.89 9.54
N VAL A 201 -7.96 17.20 8.40
CA VAL A 201 -8.50 16.22 7.45
C VAL A 201 -7.44 15.95 6.37
N VAL A 202 -7.04 14.70 6.20
CA VAL A 202 -6.15 14.29 5.12
C VAL A 202 -6.97 13.61 4.03
N VAL A 203 -6.86 14.10 2.80
CA VAL A 203 -7.52 13.48 1.63
C VAL A 203 -6.48 12.91 0.70
N MET A 204 -6.58 11.62 0.36
CA MET A 204 -5.60 10.94 -0.50
C MET A 204 -6.21 9.92 -1.46
N GLY A 205 -5.83 10.01 -2.73
CA GLY A 205 -6.31 9.14 -3.81
C GLY A 205 -5.45 7.91 -4.09
N GLY A 206 -4.42 7.66 -3.27
CA GLY A 206 -3.34 6.70 -3.56
C GLY A 206 -2.22 7.32 -4.39
N SER A 207 -1.17 6.53 -4.72
CA SER A 207 0.06 7.04 -5.35
C SER A 207 -0.13 7.74 -6.70
N LEU A 208 -1.15 7.37 -7.45
CA LEU A 208 -1.47 7.97 -8.75
C LEU A 208 -2.47 9.12 -8.63
N GLY A 209 -3.00 9.36 -7.44
CA GLY A 209 -4.10 10.29 -7.21
C GLY A 209 -5.47 9.74 -7.68
N SER A 210 -6.51 10.54 -7.48
CA SER A 210 -7.88 10.21 -7.87
C SER A 210 -8.64 11.45 -8.31
N ALA A 211 -8.99 11.54 -9.60
CA ALA A 211 -9.75 12.67 -10.11
C ALA A 211 -11.04 12.95 -9.30
N VAL A 212 -11.75 11.87 -8.92
CA VAL A 212 -13.00 11.99 -8.17
C VAL A 212 -12.78 12.56 -6.77
N LEU A 213 -11.75 12.10 -6.04
CA LEU A 213 -11.42 12.65 -4.73
C LEU A 213 -10.86 14.07 -4.84
N ASN A 214 -10.06 14.34 -5.87
CA ASN A 214 -9.53 15.68 -6.09
C ASN A 214 -10.67 16.68 -6.34
N SER A 215 -11.61 16.36 -7.24
CA SER A 215 -12.77 17.21 -7.52
C SER A 215 -13.65 17.42 -6.28
N ALA A 216 -13.94 16.36 -5.51
CA ALA A 216 -14.69 16.49 -4.27
C ALA A 216 -13.95 17.35 -3.22
N THR A 217 -12.61 17.27 -3.18
CA THR A 217 -11.81 18.11 -2.28
C THR A 217 -11.81 19.58 -2.74
N GLU A 218 -11.74 19.82 -4.03
CA GLU A 218 -11.84 21.17 -4.60
C GLU A 218 -13.18 21.83 -4.27
N SER A 219 -14.29 21.09 -4.42
CA SER A 219 -15.61 21.56 -3.97
C SER A 219 -15.63 21.83 -2.46
N LEU A 220 -14.99 20.99 -1.66
CA LEU A 220 -14.86 21.20 -0.22
C LEU A 220 -14.08 22.50 0.10
N VAL A 221 -13.00 22.75 -0.62
CA VAL A 221 -12.18 23.96 -0.48
C VAL A 221 -12.99 25.22 -0.85
N ALA A 222 -13.87 25.16 -1.85
CA ALA A 222 -14.76 26.26 -2.18
C ALA A 222 -15.74 26.62 -1.03
N HIS A 223 -15.98 25.70 -0.08
CA HIS A 223 -16.78 25.91 1.12
C HIS A 223 -15.95 26.15 2.38
N MET A 224 -14.67 26.55 2.22
CA MET A 224 -13.74 26.71 3.36
C MET A 224 -14.18 27.75 4.39
N GLU A 225 -14.94 28.77 4.01
CA GLU A 225 -15.52 29.72 4.97
C GLU A 225 -16.40 29.04 6.01
N SER A 226 -17.23 28.10 5.58
CA SER A 226 -18.06 27.28 6.48
C SER A 226 -17.23 26.35 7.37
N LEU A 227 -16.10 25.86 6.88
CA LEU A 227 -15.18 25.01 7.63
C LEU A 227 -14.25 25.82 8.54
N SER A 228 -13.98 27.07 8.22
CA SER A 228 -13.09 27.93 9.03
C SER A 228 -13.66 28.16 10.43
N SER A 229 -14.99 28.27 10.57
CA SER A 229 -15.67 28.40 11.87
C SER A 229 -15.52 27.14 12.74
N LEU A 230 -15.26 25.98 12.15
CA LEU A 230 -15.01 24.70 12.82
C LEU A 230 -13.52 24.44 13.09
N ASN A 231 -12.64 25.41 12.75
CA ASN A 231 -11.19 25.30 12.86
C ASN A 231 -10.62 24.02 12.17
N VAL A 232 -11.07 23.77 10.94
CA VAL A 232 -10.62 22.64 10.12
C VAL A 232 -9.48 23.04 9.20
N SER A 233 -8.49 22.16 9.06
CA SER A 233 -7.44 22.23 8.02
C SER A 233 -7.50 21.02 7.12
N ILE A 234 -7.05 21.15 5.89
CA ILE A 234 -7.06 20.07 4.90
C ILE A 234 -5.66 19.89 4.32
N LEU A 235 -5.12 18.67 4.40
CA LEU A 235 -3.97 18.22 3.63
C LEU A 235 -4.47 17.35 2.48
N HIS A 236 -4.29 17.81 1.25
CA HIS A 236 -4.73 17.12 0.04
C HIS A 236 -3.54 16.52 -0.70
N ILE A 237 -3.41 15.18 -0.68
CA ILE A 237 -2.40 14.43 -1.45
C ILE A 237 -3.03 14.05 -2.78
N ALA A 238 -2.88 14.93 -3.76
CA ALA A 238 -3.63 14.89 -5.02
C ALA A 238 -3.09 13.85 -6.02
N GLY A 239 -1.81 13.47 -5.91
CA GLY A 239 -1.11 12.65 -6.89
C GLY A 239 -0.35 13.49 -7.93
N SER A 240 0.82 13.02 -8.35
CA SER A 240 1.74 13.79 -9.23
C SER A 240 1.09 14.26 -10.53
N ARG A 241 0.23 13.43 -11.14
CA ARG A 241 -0.43 13.75 -12.42
C ARG A 241 -1.42 14.92 -12.33
N TYR A 242 -1.83 15.31 -11.12
CA TYR A 242 -2.84 16.36 -10.91
C TYR A 242 -2.23 17.66 -10.38
N MET A 243 -0.90 17.77 -10.35
CA MET A 243 -0.22 18.98 -9.89
C MET A 243 0.00 20.04 -10.98
N GLU A 244 -0.16 19.66 -12.24
CA GLU A 244 0.07 20.57 -13.39
C GLU A 244 -1.05 21.63 -13.55
N ASP A 245 -2.20 21.42 -12.92
CA ASP A 245 -3.28 22.38 -12.95
C ASP A 245 -2.99 23.59 -12.04
N GLN A 246 -2.49 24.65 -12.65
CA GLN A 246 -2.11 25.91 -11.98
C GLN A 246 -3.31 26.77 -11.56
N GLN A 247 -4.54 26.42 -11.96
CA GLN A 247 -5.75 27.17 -11.60
C GLN A 247 -6.19 26.87 -10.17
N LEU A 248 -5.74 25.75 -9.61
CA LEU A 248 -6.09 25.34 -8.26
C LEU A 248 -5.07 25.85 -7.23
N ALA A 249 -5.57 26.40 -6.14
CA ALA A 249 -4.71 26.83 -5.05
C ALA A 249 -3.85 25.69 -4.54
N SER A 250 -2.55 25.90 -4.42
CA SER A 250 -1.63 24.95 -3.79
C SER A 250 -1.63 25.10 -2.26
N GLU A 251 -1.92 26.30 -1.75
CA GLU A 251 -1.97 26.59 -0.33
C GLU A 251 -2.95 27.75 -0.04
N ILE A 252 -3.71 27.63 1.06
CA ILE A 252 -4.54 28.69 1.61
C ILE A 252 -4.18 28.84 3.09
N LYS A 253 -3.92 30.07 3.54
CA LYS A 253 -3.58 30.38 4.94
C LYS A 253 -4.70 31.14 5.64
N ARG A 254 -4.76 30.99 6.95
CA ARG A 254 -5.55 31.84 7.85
C ARG A 254 -4.86 33.19 8.06
N SER A 255 -5.57 34.12 8.67
CA SER A 255 -5.06 35.46 9.01
C SER A 255 -3.86 35.40 9.96
N ASP A 256 -3.73 34.38 10.79
CA ASP A 256 -2.60 34.14 11.69
C ASP A 256 -1.39 33.46 11.01
N GLY A 257 -1.49 33.20 9.69
CA GLY A 257 -0.44 32.55 8.89
C GLY A 257 -0.44 31.03 8.92
N SER A 258 -1.28 30.40 9.75
CA SER A 258 -1.38 28.93 9.78
C SER A 258 -2.04 28.37 8.51
N ILE A 259 -1.62 27.18 8.08
CA ILE A 259 -2.16 26.53 6.87
C ILE A 259 -3.59 26.07 7.13
N MET A 260 -4.52 26.49 6.29
CA MET A 260 -5.89 26.01 6.26
C MET A 260 -6.08 24.90 5.21
N TYR A 261 -5.46 25.06 4.04
CA TYR A 261 -5.44 24.06 2.98
C TYR A 261 -4.05 23.96 2.38
N GLN A 262 -3.60 22.74 2.13
CA GLN A 262 -2.36 22.47 1.39
C GLN A 262 -2.58 21.30 0.42
N ARG A 263 -2.16 21.51 -0.84
CA ARG A 263 -2.19 20.49 -1.90
C ARG A 263 -0.77 20.08 -2.25
N ILE A 264 -0.49 18.79 -2.15
CA ILE A 264 0.81 18.21 -2.48
C ILE A 264 0.66 17.03 -3.44
N ALA A 265 1.72 16.75 -4.19
CA ALA A 265 1.75 15.62 -5.12
C ALA A 265 1.79 14.27 -4.40
N TYR A 266 2.66 14.17 -3.41
CA TYR A 266 2.98 12.94 -2.72
C TYR A 266 3.64 13.27 -1.37
N SER A 267 3.49 12.40 -0.39
CA SER A 267 4.24 12.46 0.86
C SER A 267 5.09 11.19 1.02
N SER A 268 6.38 11.36 1.26
CA SER A 268 7.27 10.26 1.65
C SER A 268 7.12 9.91 3.14
N ASN A 269 6.73 10.88 3.97
CA ASN A 269 6.65 10.78 5.43
C ASN A 269 5.18 10.55 5.83
N MET A 270 4.67 9.35 5.55
CA MET A 270 3.29 9.02 5.87
C MET A 270 3.04 8.85 7.36
N ASP A 271 4.07 8.56 8.16
CA ASP A 271 4.03 8.57 9.62
C ASP A 271 3.63 9.94 10.16
N ASP A 272 4.25 11.02 9.65
CA ASP A 272 3.86 12.39 9.99
C ASP A 272 2.43 12.71 9.57
N VAL A 273 2.05 12.30 8.36
CA VAL A 273 0.70 12.51 7.83
C VAL A 273 -0.35 11.83 8.72
N TYR A 274 -0.14 10.55 9.05
CA TYR A 274 -1.08 9.82 9.91
C TYR A 274 -1.04 10.29 11.37
N ALA A 275 0.12 10.68 11.89
CA ALA A 275 0.23 11.22 13.25
C ALA A 275 -0.50 12.55 13.38
N ALA A 276 -0.37 13.45 12.40
CA ALA A 276 -0.98 14.76 12.39
C ALA A 276 -2.49 14.75 12.19
N ALA A 277 -3.01 13.75 11.45
CA ALA A 277 -4.40 13.72 11.00
C ALA A 277 -5.39 13.38 12.15
N ASP A 278 -6.57 14.01 12.11
CA ASP A 278 -7.74 13.62 12.92
C ASP A 278 -8.69 12.72 12.11
N LEU A 279 -8.77 12.94 10.81
CA LEU A 279 -9.62 12.19 9.89
C LEU A 279 -8.87 11.94 8.59
N VAL A 280 -8.97 10.73 8.07
CA VAL A 280 -8.44 10.38 6.73
C VAL A 280 -9.59 10.07 5.78
N VAL A 281 -9.57 10.67 4.61
CA VAL A 281 -10.44 10.33 3.48
C VAL A 281 -9.59 9.69 2.41
N ALA A 282 -9.87 8.44 2.04
CA ALA A 282 -8.99 7.71 1.15
C ALA A 282 -9.70 6.72 0.22
N ARG A 283 -9.03 6.35 -0.87
CA ARG A 283 -9.34 5.14 -1.62
C ARG A 283 -9.06 3.90 -0.75
N ALA A 284 -9.79 2.82 -1.01
CA ALA A 284 -9.69 1.58 -0.22
C ALA A 284 -8.74 0.53 -0.86
N GLY A 285 -7.53 0.96 -1.23
CA GLY A 285 -6.46 0.02 -1.58
C GLY A 285 -6.05 -0.81 -0.36
N ALA A 286 -5.64 -2.06 -0.57
CA ALA A 286 -5.31 -2.98 0.52
C ALA A 286 -4.27 -2.42 1.50
N SER A 287 -3.19 -1.81 0.99
CA SER A 287 -2.15 -1.18 1.83
C SER A 287 -2.72 -0.02 2.64
N THR A 288 -3.52 0.86 2.03
CA THR A 288 -4.13 2.01 2.71
C THR A 288 -5.05 1.57 3.84
N VAL A 289 -5.90 0.56 3.59
CA VAL A 289 -6.81 0.01 4.61
C VAL A 289 -6.01 -0.61 5.76
N ALA A 290 -4.94 -1.36 5.45
CA ALA A 290 -4.07 -1.94 6.46
C ALA A 290 -3.31 -0.87 7.26
N GLU A 291 -2.81 0.19 6.63
CA GLU A 291 -2.15 1.32 7.30
C GLU A 291 -3.12 2.05 8.24
N ILE A 292 -4.33 2.40 7.76
CA ILE A 292 -5.38 3.03 8.55
C ILE A 292 -5.72 2.19 9.79
N ALA A 293 -5.87 0.89 9.63
CA ALA A 293 -6.10 -0.04 10.74
C ALA A 293 -4.89 -0.08 11.69
N THR A 294 -3.68 -0.20 11.15
CA THR A 294 -2.44 -0.27 11.94
C THR A 294 -2.26 0.94 12.84
N VAL A 295 -2.43 2.14 12.30
CA VAL A 295 -2.27 3.39 13.06
C VAL A 295 -3.50 3.72 13.92
N GLY A 296 -4.64 3.10 13.64
CA GLY A 296 -5.90 3.33 14.35
C GLY A 296 -6.42 4.75 14.17
N ILE A 297 -6.77 5.12 12.94
CA ILE A 297 -7.29 6.45 12.64
C ILE A 297 -8.70 6.38 12.06
N ALA A 298 -9.55 7.32 12.46
CA ALA A 298 -10.88 7.45 11.87
C ALA A 298 -10.78 7.77 10.38
N SER A 299 -11.59 7.11 9.57
CA SER A 299 -11.52 7.27 8.12
C SER A 299 -12.86 7.20 7.43
N ILE A 300 -12.95 7.91 6.28
CA ILE A 300 -13.97 7.76 5.25
C ILE A 300 -13.31 7.04 4.08
N LEU A 301 -13.73 5.82 3.80
CA LEU A 301 -13.21 5.03 2.70
C LEU A 301 -14.13 5.17 1.49
N ILE A 302 -13.56 5.63 0.38
CA ILE A 302 -14.25 5.84 -0.90
C ILE A 302 -13.66 4.86 -1.93
N PRO A 303 -14.19 3.63 -2.04
CA PRO A 303 -13.69 2.63 -2.97
C PRO A 303 -13.80 3.10 -4.42
N TRP A 304 -12.77 2.84 -5.22
CA TRP A 304 -12.83 3.07 -6.66
C TRP A 304 -13.81 2.10 -7.32
N LYS A 305 -14.87 2.61 -7.94
CA LYS A 305 -15.96 1.80 -8.52
C LYS A 305 -15.51 0.87 -9.64
N ASP A 306 -14.49 1.30 -10.42
CA ASP A 306 -13.95 0.52 -11.55
C ASP A 306 -12.77 -0.37 -11.14
N ALA A 307 -12.54 -0.57 -9.83
CA ALA A 307 -11.53 -1.48 -9.32
C ALA A 307 -11.82 -2.92 -9.76
N ALA A 308 -10.80 -3.62 -10.25
CA ALA A 308 -10.94 -4.98 -10.77
C ALA A 308 -11.63 -5.90 -9.75
N GLU A 309 -12.64 -6.65 -10.18
CA GLU A 309 -13.44 -7.52 -9.31
C GLU A 309 -14.04 -6.80 -8.08
N ASN A 310 -14.13 -5.46 -8.13
CA ASN A 310 -14.62 -4.61 -7.04
C ASN A 310 -13.86 -4.84 -5.70
N HIS A 311 -12.55 -5.11 -5.79
CA HIS A 311 -11.73 -5.45 -4.61
C HIS A 311 -11.65 -4.31 -3.60
N GLN A 312 -11.64 -3.02 -4.04
CA GLN A 312 -11.60 -1.91 -3.10
C GLN A 312 -12.84 -1.81 -2.21
N LEU A 313 -14.03 -2.08 -2.74
CA LEU A 313 -15.24 -2.13 -1.92
C LEU A 313 -15.15 -3.24 -0.88
N THR A 314 -14.62 -4.40 -1.25
CA THR A 314 -14.44 -5.52 -0.33
C THR A 314 -13.39 -5.17 0.74
N ASN A 315 -12.28 -4.51 0.37
CA ASN A 315 -11.28 -4.04 1.33
C ASN A 315 -11.88 -3.02 2.31
N ALA A 316 -12.64 -2.03 1.83
CA ALA A 316 -13.29 -1.05 2.70
C ALA A 316 -14.23 -1.70 3.72
N LYS A 317 -14.98 -2.72 3.30
CA LYS A 317 -15.92 -3.47 4.16
C LYS A 317 -15.23 -4.20 5.32
N ILE A 318 -13.92 -4.47 5.26
CA ILE A 318 -13.17 -5.06 6.37
C ILE A 318 -13.27 -4.18 7.62
N LEU A 319 -13.09 -2.88 7.45
CA LEU A 319 -13.18 -1.92 8.55
C LEU A 319 -14.62 -1.46 8.77
N SER A 320 -15.33 -1.09 7.71
CA SER A 320 -16.63 -0.43 7.84
C SER A 320 -17.72 -1.34 8.40
N ASN A 321 -17.73 -2.64 8.08
CA ASN A 321 -18.72 -3.58 8.64
C ASN A 321 -18.57 -3.77 10.15
N GLN A 322 -17.43 -3.43 10.72
CA GLN A 322 -17.15 -3.52 12.15
C GLN A 322 -17.14 -2.15 12.84
N GLY A 323 -17.43 -1.07 12.11
CA GLY A 323 -17.45 0.28 12.65
C GLY A 323 -16.06 0.95 12.74
N GLY A 324 -15.03 0.38 12.12
CA GLY A 324 -13.67 0.93 12.08
C GLY A 324 -13.41 1.92 10.93
N ALA A 325 -14.40 2.20 10.10
CA ALA A 325 -14.38 3.24 9.07
C ALA A 325 -15.80 3.58 8.64
N VAL A 326 -15.99 4.75 8.06
CA VAL A 326 -17.19 5.11 7.30
C VAL A 326 -16.99 4.70 5.84
N LEU A 327 -17.93 3.95 5.27
CA LEU A 327 -17.94 3.62 3.86
C LEU A 327 -18.81 4.62 3.10
N LEU A 328 -18.21 5.32 2.14
CA LEU A 328 -18.93 6.18 1.20
C LEU A 328 -18.67 5.68 -0.23
N GLU A 329 -19.65 5.01 -0.82
CA GLU A 329 -19.51 4.52 -2.19
C GLU A 329 -19.47 5.70 -3.18
N GLU A 330 -18.63 5.58 -4.21
CA GLU A 330 -18.43 6.63 -5.22
C GLU A 330 -19.72 7.04 -5.93
N SER A 331 -20.67 6.12 -6.07
CA SER A 331 -22.02 6.38 -6.63
C SER A 331 -22.88 7.32 -5.78
N ARG A 332 -22.56 7.44 -4.48
CA ARG A 332 -23.22 8.32 -3.51
C ARG A 332 -22.44 9.60 -3.25
N LEU A 333 -21.24 9.72 -3.79
CA LEU A 333 -20.38 10.88 -3.59
C LEU A 333 -20.90 12.06 -4.40
N ASN A 334 -21.31 13.10 -3.70
CA ASN A 334 -21.56 14.44 -4.19
C ASN A 334 -21.10 15.46 -3.14
N ASP A 335 -21.06 16.73 -3.50
CA ASP A 335 -20.50 17.79 -2.66
C ASP A 335 -21.20 17.89 -1.30
N GLU A 336 -22.53 17.82 -1.28
CA GLU A 336 -23.33 17.92 -0.05
C GLU A 336 -23.06 16.72 0.88
N VAL A 337 -23.09 15.50 0.36
CA VAL A 337 -22.84 14.28 1.13
C VAL A 337 -21.41 14.27 1.64
N PHE A 338 -20.45 14.67 0.82
CA PHE A 338 -19.03 14.69 1.20
C PHE A 338 -18.78 15.71 2.32
N LEU A 339 -19.24 16.93 2.15
CA LEU A 339 -19.15 18.00 3.15
C LEU A 339 -19.80 17.58 4.47
N ARG A 340 -21.02 17.05 4.42
CA ARG A 340 -21.78 16.61 5.59
C ARG A 340 -21.04 15.51 6.36
N GLN A 341 -20.49 14.49 5.68
CA GLN A 341 -19.73 13.41 6.32
C GLN A 341 -18.45 13.92 6.99
N ILE A 342 -17.76 14.89 6.38
CA ILE A 342 -16.58 15.49 6.99
C ILE A 342 -16.97 16.32 8.22
N ILE A 343 -17.97 17.20 8.11
CA ILE A 343 -18.45 18.02 9.24
C ILE A 343 -18.86 17.12 10.41
N GLU A 344 -19.65 16.08 10.16
CA GLU A 344 -20.09 15.14 11.19
C GLU A 344 -18.87 14.55 11.95
N LEU A 345 -17.86 14.08 11.22
CA LEU A 345 -16.71 13.42 11.86
C LEU A 345 -15.71 14.42 12.47
N VAL A 346 -15.62 15.65 12.02
CA VAL A 346 -14.72 16.63 12.66
C VAL A 346 -15.35 17.28 13.89
N THR A 347 -16.68 17.32 14.00
CA THR A 347 -17.40 17.89 15.14
C THR A 347 -17.73 16.89 16.23
N ASP A 348 -17.92 15.60 15.89
CA ASP A 348 -18.20 14.55 16.84
C ASP A 348 -16.91 13.77 17.23
N ASP A 349 -16.22 14.26 18.26
CA ASP A 349 -14.99 13.64 18.77
C ASP A 349 -15.24 12.23 19.31
N ALA A 350 -16.41 11.98 19.93
CA ALA A 350 -16.72 10.66 20.50
C ALA A 350 -16.88 9.62 19.39
N LYS A 351 -17.62 9.95 18.33
CA LYS A 351 -17.79 9.08 17.17
C LYS A 351 -16.45 8.80 16.47
N ARG A 352 -15.62 9.85 16.31
CA ARG A 352 -14.30 9.71 15.68
C ARG A 352 -13.38 8.82 16.51
N MET A 353 -13.35 8.97 17.84
CA MET A 353 -12.60 8.11 18.73
C MET A 353 -13.07 6.67 18.68
N GLN A 354 -14.39 6.43 18.70
CA GLN A 354 -14.95 5.09 18.57
C GLN A 354 -14.50 4.39 17.28
N ILE A 355 -14.55 5.09 16.14
CA ILE A 355 -14.09 4.55 14.85
C ILE A 355 -12.58 4.23 14.92
N SER A 356 -11.78 5.14 15.48
CA SER A 356 -10.33 4.96 15.65
C SER A 356 -9.99 3.74 16.50
N ASP A 357 -10.68 3.54 17.62
CA ASP A 357 -10.46 2.42 18.53
C ASP A 357 -10.79 1.07 17.87
N VAL A 358 -11.88 1.02 17.11
CA VAL A 358 -12.24 -0.18 16.36
C VAL A 358 -11.22 -0.45 15.27
N ALA A 359 -10.83 0.57 14.48
CA ALA A 359 -9.79 0.43 13.47
C ALA A 359 -8.49 -0.09 14.09
N ARG A 360 -8.06 0.46 15.22
CA ARG A 360 -6.85 0.06 15.95
C ARG A 360 -6.89 -1.41 16.39
N LYS A 361 -8.02 -1.89 16.92
CA LYS A 361 -8.20 -3.31 17.30
C LYS A 361 -8.09 -4.22 16.07
N LEU A 362 -8.71 -3.85 14.96
CA LEU A 362 -8.63 -4.60 13.71
C LEU A 362 -7.22 -4.61 13.12
N GLY A 363 -6.43 -3.58 13.39
CA GLY A 363 -5.05 -3.45 12.96
C GLY A 363 -4.03 -4.28 13.76
N ASP A 364 -4.41 -4.91 14.88
CA ASP A 364 -3.50 -5.71 15.72
C ASP A 364 -2.81 -6.81 14.91
N VAL A 365 -3.53 -7.46 14.01
CA VAL A 365 -2.98 -8.50 13.13
C VAL A 365 -1.89 -7.95 12.19
N HIS A 366 -1.95 -6.69 11.81
CA HIS A 366 -0.96 -6.04 10.95
C HIS A 366 0.25 -5.55 11.76
N ARG A 367 0.03 -5.02 12.96
CA ARG A 367 1.12 -4.64 13.88
C ARG A 367 1.96 -5.86 14.28
N ASN A 368 1.31 -7.00 14.48
CA ASN A 368 1.94 -8.28 14.82
C ASN A 368 2.12 -9.17 13.60
N CYS A 369 2.44 -8.59 12.44
CA CYS A 369 2.54 -9.34 11.18
C CYS A 369 3.54 -10.49 11.29
N SER A 370 3.06 -11.72 11.11
CA SER A 370 3.84 -12.96 11.24
C SER A 370 4.42 -13.47 9.92
N ILE A 371 4.56 -12.62 8.90
CA ILE A 371 5.03 -13.04 7.57
C ILE A 371 6.48 -13.56 7.61
N ALA A 372 7.34 -13.01 8.45
CA ALA A 372 8.73 -13.45 8.58
C ALA A 372 8.80 -14.92 9.02
N GLN A 373 8.01 -15.32 10.01
CA GLN A 373 7.93 -16.71 10.49
C GLN A 373 7.47 -17.68 9.39
N VAL A 374 6.52 -17.26 8.55
CA VAL A 374 6.06 -18.09 7.41
C VAL A 374 7.14 -18.22 6.34
N ILE A 375 7.92 -17.15 6.11
CA ILE A 375 9.05 -17.18 5.17
C ILE A 375 10.15 -18.10 5.70
N ASP A 376 10.49 -18.02 6.99
CA ASP A 376 11.51 -18.84 7.62
C ASP A 376 11.15 -20.33 7.57
N ALA A 377 9.92 -20.67 7.92
CA ALA A 377 9.43 -22.05 7.84
C ALA A 377 9.48 -22.61 6.40
N ALA A 378 9.17 -21.78 5.40
CA ALA A 378 9.27 -22.17 3.99
C ALA A 378 10.74 -22.36 3.55
N ALA A 379 11.65 -21.50 3.98
CA ALA A 379 13.08 -21.60 3.67
C ALA A 379 13.74 -22.84 4.27
N GLU A 380 13.29 -23.28 5.44
CA GLU A 380 13.79 -24.47 6.14
C GLU A 380 13.26 -25.79 5.54
N SER A 381 12.09 -25.77 4.91
CA SER A 381 11.42 -26.96 4.39
C SER A 381 12.22 -27.70 3.28
N VAL A 382 13.18 -27.05 2.66
CA VAL A 382 14.05 -27.60 1.58
C VAL A 382 15.43 -28.01 2.10
N ALA A 383 15.78 -27.62 3.33
CA ALA A 383 17.04 -28.00 3.95
C ALA A 383 17.01 -29.43 4.54
N ARG A 384 15.83 -30.07 4.53
CA ARG A 384 15.60 -31.47 4.92
C ARG A 384 15.42 -32.35 3.68
#